data_2999e2879e5ea07a63bdb75877854ae9
#
_entry.id   2999e2879e5ea07a63bdb75877854ae9
#
_cell.length_a   1.000
_cell.length_b   1.000
_cell.length_c   1.000
_cell.angle_alpha   90.00
_cell.angle_beta   90.00
_cell.angle_gamma   90.00
#
_symmetry.space_group_name_H-M   'P 1'
#
loop_
_entity.id
_entity.type
_entity.pdbx_description
1 polymer ?
#
loop_
_entity_poly.entity_id
_entity_poly.type
_entity_poly.pdbx_seq_one_letter_code
_entity_poly.pdbx_strand_id
1 'polypeptide(L)'
;MEKNILIAGKDLPSSADFAESFALANYGVVVAGKIEDNNSISPSGVIVTPWNKTSAVSARSLMIHAETVLSSLENVVLYFDAPQFSAQFNSFTIDECPKAMDVMISGFQYLAIEALTRMEQHRHNGKIIFILKTHPTMSDTIHSATLRNSTSAPANPFVAAAEAAFATFAENIIAYTTDKPNISVLLVTGDTQNETMQKDNNLATWLASYLDAYDSLKTKPSAKNSLTWIKAGAKKPRKFFVI
;
A
#
# COMPACT_ATOMS: atom_id res chain seq x y z
N MET A 1 2.51 -22.00 8.26
CA MET A 1 2.56 -20.67 8.90
C MET A 1 1.36 -19.91 8.38
N GLU A 2 0.54 -19.41 9.27
CA GLU A 2 -0.51 -18.47 8.89
C GLU A 2 0.14 -17.23 8.33
N LYS A 3 -0.40 -16.69 7.25
CA LYS A 3 0.10 -15.48 6.62
C LYS A 3 -0.79 -14.34 7.06
N ASN A 4 -0.19 -13.29 7.59
CA ASN A 4 -0.93 -12.16 8.15
C ASN A 4 -0.61 -10.88 7.39
N ILE A 5 -1.63 -10.03 7.24
CA ILE A 5 -1.51 -8.80 6.48
C ILE A 5 -2.32 -7.66 7.12
N LEU A 6 -1.69 -6.50 7.23
CA LEU A 6 -2.34 -5.24 7.51
C LEU A 6 -2.48 -4.44 6.21
N ILE A 7 -3.68 -3.99 5.90
CA ILE A 7 -4.00 -3.17 4.72
C ILE A 7 -4.38 -1.77 5.18
N ALA A 8 -3.66 -0.76 4.70
CA ALA A 8 -3.89 0.64 5.03
C ALA A 8 -3.89 1.54 3.79
N GLY A 9 -4.69 2.58 3.82
CA GLY A 9 -4.79 3.58 2.75
C GLY A 9 -6.00 3.43 1.85
N LYS A 10 -6.66 2.29 1.91
CA LYS A 10 -7.90 2.05 1.18
C LYS A 10 -9.01 1.78 2.20
N ASP A 11 -9.84 2.82 2.43
CA ASP A 11 -10.88 2.78 3.45
C ASP A 11 -12.08 1.92 3.00
N LEU A 12 -12.77 1.30 3.96
CA LEU A 12 -14.03 0.63 3.73
C LEU A 12 -15.14 1.66 3.36
N PRO A 13 -16.14 1.30 2.55
CA PRO A 13 -16.38 -0.01 1.97
C PRO A 13 -15.56 -0.31 0.71
N SER A 14 -14.84 0.67 0.16
CA SER A 14 -14.12 0.53 -1.11
C SER A 14 -12.98 -0.49 -1.09
N SER A 15 -12.50 -0.87 0.10
CA SER A 15 -11.45 -1.89 0.26
C SER A 15 -11.98 -3.31 0.53
N ALA A 16 -13.30 -3.50 0.62
CA ALA A 16 -13.87 -4.80 1.00
C ALA A 16 -13.38 -5.93 0.08
N ASP A 17 -13.55 -5.78 -1.23
CA ASP A 17 -13.13 -6.79 -2.21
C ASP A 17 -11.63 -7.08 -2.16
N PHE A 18 -10.81 -6.06 -1.87
CA PHE A 18 -9.36 -6.22 -1.74
C PHE A 18 -9.02 -7.06 -0.51
N ALA A 19 -9.60 -6.73 0.65
CA ALA A 19 -9.35 -7.40 1.90
C ALA A 19 -9.91 -8.85 1.91
N GLU A 20 -11.14 -9.03 1.42
CA GLU A 20 -11.78 -10.35 1.33
C GLU A 20 -11.02 -11.31 0.42
N SER A 21 -10.45 -10.79 -0.67
CA SER A 21 -9.63 -11.62 -1.55
C SER A 21 -8.36 -12.15 -0.88
N PHE A 22 -7.76 -11.39 0.05
CA PHE A 22 -6.67 -11.90 0.89
C PHE A 22 -7.17 -12.93 1.90
N ALA A 23 -8.32 -12.72 2.53
CA ALA A 23 -8.92 -13.69 3.43
C ALA A 23 -9.22 -15.01 2.70
N LEU A 24 -9.74 -14.96 1.47
CA LEU A 24 -9.94 -16.14 0.61
C LEU A 24 -8.62 -16.83 0.22
N ALA A 25 -7.52 -16.10 0.18
CA ALA A 25 -6.17 -16.64 -0.03
C ALA A 25 -5.50 -17.16 1.27
N ASN A 26 -6.30 -17.37 2.33
CA ASN A 26 -5.86 -17.84 3.66
C ASN A 26 -4.88 -16.90 4.36
N TYR A 27 -5.06 -15.59 4.24
CA TYR A 27 -4.41 -14.60 5.08
C TYR A 27 -5.30 -14.23 6.27
N GLY A 28 -4.71 -14.06 7.44
CA GLY A 28 -5.30 -13.28 8.52
C GLY A 28 -5.23 -11.80 8.12
N VAL A 29 -6.37 -11.10 8.11
CA VAL A 29 -6.46 -9.75 7.53
C VAL A 29 -6.95 -8.73 8.55
N VAL A 30 -6.17 -7.68 8.73
CA VAL A 30 -6.59 -6.44 9.39
C VAL A 30 -6.62 -5.31 8.36
N VAL A 31 -7.72 -4.55 8.35
CA VAL A 31 -7.88 -3.36 7.51
C VAL A 31 -7.94 -2.12 8.39
N ALA A 32 -7.13 -1.13 8.05
CA ALA A 32 -7.22 0.20 8.64
C ALA A 32 -8.49 0.90 8.13
N GLY A 33 -9.46 1.09 8.99
CA GLY A 33 -10.74 1.72 8.71
C GLY A 33 -10.83 3.16 9.22
N LYS A 34 -11.99 3.79 9.05
CA LYS A 34 -12.28 5.10 9.64
C LYS A 34 -12.49 4.96 11.15
N ILE A 35 -12.37 6.08 11.88
CA ILE A 35 -12.56 6.12 13.34
C ILE A 35 -13.95 5.63 13.75
N GLU A 36 -14.93 5.78 12.89
CA GLU A 36 -16.33 5.36 13.10
C GLU A 36 -16.53 3.84 12.96
N ASP A 37 -15.58 3.16 12.32
CA ASP A 37 -15.62 1.72 12.09
C ASP A 37 -15.08 0.98 13.34
N ASN A 38 -15.80 1.00 14.44
CA ASN A 38 -15.39 0.34 15.69
C ASN A 38 -15.03 -1.13 15.46
N ASN A 39 -13.78 -1.53 15.71
CA ASN A 39 -13.23 -2.90 15.71
C ASN A 39 -14.23 -3.99 15.31
N SER A 40 -14.74 -3.93 14.09
CA SER A 40 -15.74 -4.85 13.58
C SER A 40 -15.06 -6.01 12.85
N ILE A 41 -15.66 -7.17 12.92
CA ILE A 41 -15.23 -8.34 12.15
C ILE A 41 -16.27 -8.54 11.06
N SER A 42 -15.82 -8.54 9.79
CA SER A 42 -16.70 -8.84 8.67
C SER A 42 -17.08 -10.32 8.64
N PRO A 43 -18.16 -10.72 7.95
CA PRO A 43 -18.52 -12.11 7.76
C PRO A 43 -17.42 -12.96 7.12
N SER A 44 -16.51 -12.35 6.37
CA SER A 44 -15.33 -12.98 5.77
C SER A 44 -14.13 -13.13 6.73
N GLY A 45 -14.27 -12.73 8.00
CA GLY A 45 -13.19 -12.80 8.99
C GLY A 45 -12.18 -11.65 8.91
N VAL A 46 -12.42 -10.65 8.08
CA VAL A 46 -11.59 -9.43 8.01
C VAL A 46 -11.86 -8.57 9.25
N ILE A 47 -10.80 -8.21 9.95
CA ILE A 47 -10.86 -7.36 11.15
C ILE A 47 -10.64 -5.92 10.73
N VAL A 48 -11.57 -5.04 11.09
CA VAL A 48 -11.47 -3.59 10.80
C VAL A 48 -11.00 -2.88 12.06
N THR A 49 -9.92 -2.11 11.94
CA THR A 49 -9.33 -1.36 13.06
C THR A 49 -9.27 0.13 12.72
N PRO A 50 -9.78 1.01 13.60
CA PRO A 50 -9.75 2.45 13.37
C PRO A 50 -8.34 3.00 13.20
N TRP A 51 -8.17 3.88 12.21
CA TRP A 51 -6.91 4.59 11.97
C TRP A 51 -7.13 6.08 11.68
N ASN A 52 -6.61 6.91 12.55
CA ASN A 52 -6.52 8.35 12.30
C ASN A 52 -5.19 8.66 11.59
N LYS A 53 -5.25 8.94 10.30
CA LYS A 53 -4.09 9.23 9.46
C LYS A 53 -3.28 10.45 9.91
N THR A 54 -3.91 11.38 10.67
CA THR A 54 -3.22 12.59 11.17
C THR A 54 -2.47 12.38 12.49
N SER A 55 -2.49 11.16 13.03
CA SER A 55 -1.95 10.85 14.37
C SER A 55 -0.92 9.72 14.34
N ALA A 56 0.31 10.03 14.72
CA ALA A 56 1.37 9.03 14.91
C ALA A 56 1.02 8.01 16.00
N VAL A 57 0.31 8.45 17.06
CA VAL A 57 -0.16 7.55 18.14
C VAL A 57 -1.19 6.55 17.58
N SER A 58 -2.07 7.00 16.69
CA SER A 58 -3.04 6.10 16.05
C SER A 58 -2.37 5.08 15.14
N ALA A 59 -1.33 5.46 14.40
CA ALA A 59 -0.53 4.52 13.60
C ALA A 59 0.11 3.43 14.48
N ARG A 60 0.67 3.82 15.63
CA ARG A 60 1.22 2.89 16.60
C ARG A 60 0.16 1.97 17.20
N SER A 61 -1.00 2.51 17.57
CA SER A 61 -2.12 1.72 18.11
C SER A 61 -2.64 0.70 17.09
N LEU A 62 -2.75 1.09 15.82
CA LEU A 62 -3.14 0.20 14.73
C LEU A 62 -2.17 -0.97 14.60
N MET A 63 -0.86 -0.71 14.59
CA MET A 63 0.16 -1.75 14.50
C MET A 63 0.11 -2.72 15.68
N ILE A 64 0.02 -2.20 16.92
CA ILE A 64 -0.10 -3.02 18.13
C ILE A 64 -1.34 -3.90 18.07
N HIS A 65 -2.48 -3.33 17.66
CA HIS A 65 -3.73 -4.09 17.58
C HIS A 65 -3.63 -5.18 16.51
N ALA A 66 -3.11 -4.88 15.32
CA ALA A 66 -2.93 -5.86 14.26
C ALA A 66 -2.04 -7.04 14.70
N GLU A 67 -0.91 -6.77 15.36
CA GLU A 67 -0.04 -7.80 15.91
C GLU A 67 -0.72 -8.63 17.00
N THR A 68 -1.55 -7.99 17.84
CA THR A 68 -2.26 -8.67 18.93
C THR A 68 -3.31 -9.64 18.40
N VAL A 69 -4.12 -9.20 17.43
CA VAL A 69 -5.24 -10.03 16.91
C VAL A 69 -4.78 -11.10 15.92
N LEU A 70 -3.68 -10.86 15.22
CA LEU A 70 -3.11 -11.80 14.26
C LEU A 70 -1.99 -12.67 14.85
N SER A 71 -1.57 -12.43 16.09
CA SER A 71 -0.45 -13.08 16.79
C SER A 71 0.93 -12.85 16.14
N SER A 72 0.99 -12.43 14.89
CA SER A 72 2.19 -12.01 14.15
C SER A 72 1.76 -11.12 12.99
N LEU A 73 2.65 -10.30 12.46
CA LEU A 73 2.37 -9.45 11.31
C LEU A 73 3.56 -9.44 10.35
N GLU A 74 3.42 -10.20 9.26
CA GLU A 74 4.49 -10.36 8.26
C GLU A 74 4.40 -9.35 7.12
N ASN A 75 3.17 -8.88 6.79
CA ASN A 75 2.95 -8.04 5.63
C ASN A 75 2.18 -6.77 6.00
N VAL A 76 2.71 -5.62 5.60
CA VAL A 76 2.03 -4.32 5.75
C VAL A 76 1.88 -3.70 4.38
N VAL A 77 0.65 -3.50 3.94
CA VAL A 77 0.31 -2.84 2.67
C VAL A 77 -0.05 -1.39 2.93
N LEU A 78 0.65 -0.50 2.25
CA LEU A 78 0.38 0.93 2.19
C LEU A 78 -0.10 1.26 0.79
N TYR A 79 -1.40 1.52 0.65
CA TYR A 79 -2.04 1.72 -0.64
C TYR A 79 -2.39 3.20 -0.87
N PHE A 80 -1.69 3.83 -1.78
CA PHE A 80 -2.00 5.19 -2.26
C PHE A 80 -2.86 5.10 -3.52
N ASP A 81 -4.14 5.43 -3.40
CA ASP A 81 -5.10 5.47 -4.52
C ASP A 81 -5.30 6.93 -4.95
N ALA A 82 -4.47 7.42 -5.89
CA ALA A 82 -4.54 8.81 -6.35
C ALA A 82 -5.90 9.18 -6.97
N PRO A 83 -6.57 8.34 -7.77
CA PRO A 83 -7.96 8.55 -8.20
C PRO A 83 -8.93 8.77 -7.04
N GLN A 84 -8.85 7.96 -5.98
CA GLN A 84 -9.72 8.10 -4.81
C GLN A 84 -9.44 9.39 -4.06
N PHE A 85 -8.16 9.74 -3.86
CA PHE A 85 -7.79 11.01 -3.26
C PHE A 85 -8.21 12.21 -4.11
N SER A 86 -8.13 12.13 -5.45
CA SER A 86 -8.61 13.18 -6.35
C SER A 86 -10.11 13.42 -6.24
N ALA A 87 -10.90 12.38 -5.98
CA ALA A 87 -12.33 12.52 -5.70
C ALA A 87 -12.60 13.13 -4.32
N GLN A 88 -11.76 12.84 -3.33
CA GLN A 88 -11.88 13.35 -1.97
C GLN A 88 -11.40 14.80 -1.83
N PHE A 89 -10.27 15.14 -2.45
CA PHE A 89 -9.64 16.47 -2.42
C PHE A 89 -9.85 17.15 -3.77
N ASN A 90 -11.09 17.63 -4.02
CA ASN A 90 -11.50 18.21 -5.29
C ASN A 90 -11.38 19.74 -5.33
N SER A 91 -11.11 20.38 -4.20
CA SER A 91 -10.84 21.81 -4.12
C SER A 91 -9.36 22.09 -3.89
N PHE A 92 -8.89 23.26 -4.31
CA PHE A 92 -7.50 23.72 -4.14
C PHE A 92 -7.51 25.01 -3.34
N THR A 93 -7.65 24.87 -2.00
CA THR A 93 -7.71 25.98 -1.07
C THR A 93 -6.65 25.83 0.03
N ILE A 94 -6.31 26.98 0.66
CA ILE A 94 -5.32 27.00 1.75
C ILE A 94 -5.81 26.20 2.96
N ASP A 95 -7.12 26.16 3.21
CA ASP A 95 -7.70 25.48 4.36
C ASP A 95 -7.67 23.94 4.20
N GLU A 96 -7.65 23.45 2.96
CA GLU A 96 -7.52 22.03 2.69
C GLU A 96 -6.07 21.54 2.71
N CYS A 97 -5.09 22.42 2.54
CA CYS A 97 -3.69 22.06 2.44
C CYS A 97 -3.19 21.23 3.63
N PRO A 98 -3.34 21.64 4.91
CA PRO A 98 -2.87 20.85 6.05
C PRO A 98 -3.51 19.47 6.10
N LYS A 99 -4.82 19.37 5.90
CA LYS A 99 -5.56 18.12 5.90
C LYS A 99 -5.10 17.18 4.79
N ALA A 100 -4.86 17.72 3.60
CA ALA A 100 -4.35 16.95 2.48
C ALA A 100 -2.95 16.37 2.76
N MET A 101 -2.05 17.21 3.31
CA MET A 101 -0.70 16.77 3.70
C MET A 101 -0.72 15.70 4.78
N ASP A 102 -1.53 15.87 5.83
CA ASP A 102 -1.64 14.91 6.92
C ASP A 102 -2.19 13.57 6.44
N VAL A 103 -3.27 13.59 5.66
CA VAL A 103 -3.96 12.36 5.23
C VAL A 103 -3.15 11.60 4.17
N MET A 104 -2.55 12.31 3.22
CA MET A 104 -1.92 11.68 2.06
C MET A 104 -0.41 11.48 2.20
N ILE A 105 0.26 12.21 3.11
CA ILE A 105 1.72 12.10 3.31
C ILE A 105 2.04 11.61 4.71
N SER A 106 1.76 12.43 5.74
CA SER A 106 2.18 12.15 7.11
C SER A 106 1.63 10.82 7.63
N GLY A 107 0.37 10.50 7.34
CA GLY A 107 -0.26 9.26 7.79
C GLY A 107 0.46 8.01 7.29
N PHE A 108 0.82 7.97 6.01
CA PHE A 108 1.57 6.85 5.45
C PHE A 108 2.99 6.76 6.01
N GLN A 109 3.64 7.91 6.24
CA GLN A 109 4.97 7.95 6.84
C GLN A 109 4.95 7.43 8.28
N TYR A 110 3.99 7.86 9.11
CA TYR A 110 3.84 7.37 10.48
C TYR A 110 3.68 5.86 10.52
N LEU A 111 2.80 5.31 9.67
CA LEU A 111 2.56 3.88 9.68
C LEU A 111 3.74 3.08 9.15
N ALA A 112 4.42 3.56 8.11
CA ALA A 112 5.63 2.91 7.58
C ALA A 112 6.76 2.88 8.61
N ILE A 113 6.99 4.00 9.31
CA ILE A 113 8.03 4.11 10.35
C ILE A 113 7.71 3.17 11.52
N GLU A 114 6.45 3.13 11.97
CA GLU A 114 6.05 2.23 13.06
C GLU A 114 6.19 0.76 12.64
N ALA A 115 5.79 0.40 11.41
CA ALA A 115 5.96 -0.94 10.87
C ALA A 115 7.45 -1.36 10.84
N LEU A 116 8.32 -0.49 10.32
CA LEU A 116 9.76 -0.73 10.30
C LEU A 116 10.31 -0.94 11.70
N THR A 117 9.96 -0.04 12.62
CA THR A 117 10.44 -0.10 14.01
C THR A 117 10.08 -1.44 14.67
N ARG A 118 8.85 -1.90 14.45
CA ARG A 118 8.38 -3.18 15.03
C ARG A 118 9.03 -4.38 14.37
N MET A 119 9.16 -4.40 13.05
CA MET A 119 9.85 -5.47 12.33
C MET A 119 11.32 -5.61 12.77
N GLU A 120 11.98 -4.49 13.05
CA GLU A 120 13.34 -4.48 13.60
C GLU A 120 13.39 -5.04 15.04
N GLN A 121 12.47 -4.60 15.90
CA GLN A 121 12.42 -5.03 17.30
C GLN A 121 12.11 -6.52 17.44
N HIS A 122 11.17 -7.03 16.69
CA HIS A 122 10.75 -8.43 16.79
C HIS A 122 11.63 -9.39 15.99
N ARG A 123 12.54 -8.90 15.15
CA ARG A 123 13.43 -9.68 14.28
C ARG A 123 12.70 -10.68 13.38
N HIS A 124 11.42 -10.44 13.10
CA HIS A 124 10.64 -11.26 12.19
C HIS A 124 10.90 -10.87 10.74
N ASN A 125 10.74 -11.84 9.83
CA ASN A 125 10.76 -11.54 8.40
C ASN A 125 9.51 -10.73 8.04
N GLY A 126 9.67 -9.43 7.87
CA GLY A 126 8.60 -8.50 7.53
C GLY A 126 8.68 -8.01 6.09
N LYS A 127 7.53 -7.65 5.53
CA LYS A 127 7.43 -7.00 4.21
C LYS A 127 6.57 -5.75 4.32
N ILE A 128 7.09 -4.65 3.78
CA ILE A 128 6.30 -3.45 3.55
C ILE A 128 6.05 -3.35 2.04
N ILE A 129 4.79 -3.32 1.67
CA ILE A 129 4.35 -3.27 0.28
C ILE A 129 3.73 -1.89 0.03
N PHE A 130 4.40 -1.07 -0.76
CA PHE A 130 3.85 0.18 -1.24
C PHE A 130 3.12 -0.06 -2.54
N ILE A 131 1.83 0.27 -2.58
CA ILE A 131 1.02 0.21 -3.79
C ILE A 131 0.67 1.64 -4.19
N LEU A 132 1.05 2.02 -5.39
CA LEU A 132 0.77 3.31 -5.98
C LEU A 132 -0.13 3.15 -7.19
N LYS A 133 -1.41 3.52 -7.04
CA LYS A 133 -2.33 3.69 -8.15
C LYS A 133 -2.28 5.13 -8.61
N THR A 134 -1.66 5.35 -9.76
CA THR A 134 -1.40 6.70 -10.28
C THR A 134 -2.64 7.33 -10.91
N HIS A 135 -2.67 8.66 -10.89
CA HIS A 135 -3.66 9.47 -11.60
C HIS A 135 -2.93 10.39 -12.58
N PRO A 136 -3.41 10.55 -13.83
CA PRO A 136 -2.77 11.43 -14.80
C PRO A 136 -2.58 12.85 -14.26
N THR A 137 -1.36 13.37 -14.40
CA THR A 137 -1.04 14.76 -14.08
C THR A 137 -1.37 15.69 -15.26
N MET A 138 -1.35 16.99 -15.03
CA MET A 138 -1.49 17.96 -16.12
C MET A 138 -0.39 17.77 -17.18
N SER A 139 0.84 17.48 -16.75
CA SER A 139 1.96 17.21 -17.65
C SER A 139 1.70 15.99 -18.54
N ASP A 140 1.21 14.89 -17.94
CA ASP A 140 0.86 13.69 -18.70
C ASP A 140 -0.24 13.98 -19.72
N THR A 141 -1.25 14.76 -19.34
CA THR A 141 -2.36 15.13 -20.21
C THR A 141 -1.90 15.97 -21.40
N ILE A 142 -0.92 16.88 -21.22
CA ILE A 142 -0.36 17.70 -22.28
C ILE A 142 0.46 16.85 -23.27
N HIS A 143 1.26 15.92 -22.76
CA HIS A 143 2.20 15.14 -23.57
C HIS A 143 1.60 13.87 -24.20
N SER A 144 0.45 13.40 -23.71
CA SER A 144 -0.22 12.20 -24.23
C SER A 144 -1.42 12.57 -25.09
N ALA A 145 -1.40 12.16 -26.38
CA ALA A 145 -2.56 12.31 -27.27
C ALA A 145 -3.80 11.55 -26.76
N THR A 146 -3.59 10.38 -26.16
CA THR A 146 -4.66 9.55 -25.57
C THR A 146 -5.30 10.25 -24.38
N LEU A 147 -4.50 10.83 -23.50
CA LEU A 147 -4.99 11.54 -22.31
C LEU A 147 -5.65 12.87 -22.63
N ARG A 148 -5.18 13.58 -23.67
CA ARG A 148 -5.83 14.82 -24.15
C ARG A 148 -7.26 14.60 -24.61
N ASN A 149 -7.56 13.41 -25.11
CA ASN A 149 -8.90 13.02 -25.56
C ASN A 149 -9.69 12.30 -24.45
N SER A 150 -9.11 12.11 -23.25
CA SER A 150 -9.81 11.50 -22.13
C SER A 150 -10.71 12.52 -21.43
N THR A 151 -11.82 12.05 -20.91
CA THR A 151 -12.74 12.87 -20.08
C THR A 151 -12.24 12.99 -18.63
N SER A 152 -11.12 12.36 -18.28
CA SER A 152 -10.56 12.41 -16.94
C SER A 152 -9.86 13.75 -16.70
N ALA A 153 -10.34 14.49 -15.71
CA ALA A 153 -9.64 15.69 -15.24
C ALA A 153 -8.26 15.29 -14.67
N PRO A 154 -7.24 16.13 -14.82
CA PRO A 154 -5.94 15.89 -14.18
C PRO A 154 -6.07 15.90 -12.65
N ALA A 155 -5.13 15.24 -11.98
CA ALA A 155 -5.08 15.21 -10.52
C ALA A 155 -5.02 16.61 -9.92
N ASN A 156 -5.71 16.81 -8.79
CA ASN A 156 -5.57 18.02 -7.99
C ASN A 156 -4.09 18.22 -7.60
N PRO A 157 -3.54 19.45 -7.57
CA PRO A 157 -2.14 19.72 -7.23
C PRO A 157 -1.70 19.11 -5.90
N PHE A 158 -2.54 19.06 -4.87
CA PHE A 158 -2.23 18.39 -3.60
C PHE A 158 -2.03 16.89 -3.79
N VAL A 159 -2.89 16.24 -4.60
CA VAL A 159 -2.81 14.81 -4.86
C VAL A 159 -1.57 14.48 -5.69
N ALA A 160 -1.27 15.26 -6.71
CA ALA A 160 -0.06 15.09 -7.53
C ALA A 160 1.22 15.24 -6.69
N ALA A 161 1.27 16.24 -5.80
CA ALA A 161 2.40 16.43 -4.89
C ALA A 161 2.53 15.26 -3.89
N ALA A 162 1.41 14.79 -3.34
CA ALA A 162 1.39 13.67 -2.40
C ALA A 162 1.77 12.34 -3.07
N GLU A 163 1.34 12.11 -4.30
CA GLU A 163 1.72 10.96 -5.11
C GLU A 163 3.25 10.91 -5.30
N ALA A 164 3.85 12.04 -5.70
CA ALA A 164 5.30 12.15 -5.84
C ALA A 164 6.03 11.95 -4.50
N ALA A 165 5.51 12.53 -3.41
CA ALA A 165 6.07 12.35 -2.08
C ALA A 165 5.98 10.89 -1.61
N PHE A 166 4.87 10.20 -1.85
CA PHE A 166 4.69 8.78 -1.52
C PHE A 166 5.68 7.90 -2.29
N ALA A 167 5.82 8.14 -3.60
CA ALA A 167 6.77 7.39 -4.43
C ALA A 167 8.21 7.57 -3.95
N THR A 168 8.64 8.83 -3.76
CA THR A 168 10.00 9.15 -3.30
C THR A 168 10.26 8.58 -1.91
N PHE A 169 9.29 8.67 -1.00
CA PHE A 169 9.42 8.09 0.34
C PHE A 169 9.59 6.57 0.28
N ALA A 170 8.76 5.86 -0.49
CA ALA A 170 8.84 4.42 -0.65
C ALA A 170 10.19 3.95 -1.21
N GLU A 171 10.73 4.64 -2.21
CA GLU A 171 12.05 4.37 -2.79
C GLU A 171 13.18 4.57 -1.76
N ASN A 172 13.10 5.61 -0.95
CA ASN A 172 14.10 5.87 0.09
C ASN A 172 14.02 4.88 1.26
N ILE A 173 12.84 4.33 1.57
CA ILE A 173 12.71 3.24 2.54
C ILE A 173 13.50 1.99 2.09
N ILE A 174 13.56 1.68 0.80
CA ILE A 174 14.41 0.58 0.30
C ILE A 174 15.88 0.84 0.63
N ALA A 175 16.36 2.04 0.37
CA ALA A 175 17.75 2.40 0.70
C ALA A 175 18.02 2.30 2.20
N TYR A 176 17.08 2.77 3.02
CA TYR A 176 17.17 2.70 4.49
C TYR A 176 17.15 1.25 5.03
N THR A 177 16.53 0.30 4.32
CA THR A 177 16.42 -1.10 4.75
C THR A 177 17.45 -2.04 4.12
N THR A 178 18.41 -1.51 3.36
CA THR A 178 19.40 -2.34 2.62
C THR A 178 20.24 -3.21 3.53
N ASP A 179 20.57 -2.74 4.73
CA ASP A 179 21.34 -3.45 5.75
C ASP A 179 20.49 -4.30 6.70
N LYS A 180 19.17 -4.36 6.48
CA LYS A 180 18.20 -5.04 7.33
C LYS A 180 17.70 -6.34 6.67
N PRO A 181 18.39 -7.48 6.88
CA PRO A 181 18.11 -8.70 6.12
C PRO A 181 16.71 -9.28 6.36
N ASN A 182 16.10 -8.95 7.49
CA ASN A 182 14.76 -9.43 7.85
C ASN A 182 13.63 -8.59 7.27
N ILE A 183 13.93 -7.42 6.70
CA ILE A 183 12.93 -6.53 6.13
C ILE A 183 13.02 -6.55 4.61
N SER A 184 11.89 -6.68 3.95
CA SER A 184 11.77 -6.57 2.50
C SER A 184 10.80 -5.45 2.15
N VAL A 185 11.12 -4.68 1.13
CA VAL A 185 10.23 -3.64 0.62
C VAL A 185 9.88 -3.97 -0.82
N LEU A 186 8.59 -3.91 -1.15
CA LEU A 186 8.07 -4.12 -2.49
C LEU A 186 7.35 -2.86 -2.96
N LEU A 187 7.67 -2.44 -4.17
CA LEU A 187 7.04 -1.28 -4.83
C LEU A 187 6.14 -1.78 -5.96
N VAL A 188 4.85 -1.51 -5.88
CA VAL A 188 3.85 -1.91 -6.88
C VAL A 188 3.19 -0.68 -7.45
N THR A 189 3.09 -0.58 -8.77
CA THR A 189 2.45 0.56 -9.43
C THR A 189 1.54 0.13 -10.57
N GLY A 190 0.62 0.99 -10.90
CA GLY A 190 -0.22 0.94 -12.09
C GLY A 190 -1.16 2.13 -12.13
N ASP A 191 -1.71 2.38 -13.30
CA ASP A 191 -2.67 3.45 -13.55
C ASP A 191 -4.10 2.90 -13.64
N THR A 192 -5.05 3.76 -13.92
CA THR A 192 -6.46 3.40 -14.09
C THR A 192 -6.72 2.53 -15.32
N GLN A 193 -5.77 2.43 -16.26
CA GLN A 193 -5.86 1.57 -17.45
C GLN A 193 -5.28 0.17 -17.20
N ASN A 194 -4.60 -0.03 -16.08
CA ASN A 194 -4.04 -1.34 -15.73
C ASN A 194 -5.17 -2.31 -15.34
N GLU A 195 -5.37 -3.36 -16.14
CA GLU A 195 -6.44 -4.34 -15.95
C GLU A 195 -6.45 -4.98 -14.56
N THR A 196 -5.27 -5.21 -13.98
CA THR A 196 -5.13 -5.77 -12.64
C THR A 196 -5.57 -4.76 -11.57
N MET A 197 -5.30 -3.46 -11.76
CA MET A 197 -5.68 -2.40 -10.81
C MET A 197 -7.11 -1.87 -10.98
N GLN A 198 -7.79 -2.23 -12.06
CA GLN A 198 -9.19 -1.84 -12.25
C GLN A 198 -10.14 -2.49 -11.24
N LYS A 199 -9.81 -3.71 -10.81
CA LYS A 199 -10.62 -4.47 -9.85
C LYS A 199 -9.78 -4.87 -8.65
N ASP A 200 -10.26 -4.56 -7.47
CA ASP A 200 -9.55 -4.81 -6.22
C ASP A 200 -9.29 -6.29 -5.95
N ASN A 201 -10.24 -7.16 -6.29
CA ASN A 201 -10.06 -8.60 -6.18
C ASN A 201 -8.96 -9.14 -7.11
N ASN A 202 -8.82 -8.59 -8.33
CA ASN A 202 -7.75 -8.98 -9.25
C ASN A 202 -6.38 -8.58 -8.68
N LEU A 203 -6.28 -7.34 -8.18
CA LEU A 203 -5.05 -6.83 -7.58
C LEU A 203 -4.65 -7.64 -6.35
N ALA A 204 -5.58 -7.92 -5.44
CA ALA A 204 -5.32 -8.71 -4.24
C ALA A 204 -4.90 -10.14 -4.58
N THR A 205 -5.62 -10.81 -5.48
CA THR A 205 -5.29 -12.19 -5.91
C THR A 205 -3.92 -12.26 -6.57
N TRP A 206 -3.61 -11.29 -7.44
CA TRP A 206 -2.28 -11.19 -8.05
C TRP A 206 -1.21 -10.95 -7.00
N LEU A 207 -1.41 -10.01 -6.07
CA LEU A 207 -0.44 -9.65 -5.05
C LEU A 207 -0.20 -10.81 -4.08
N ALA A 208 -1.24 -11.49 -3.59
CA ALA A 208 -1.10 -12.67 -2.75
C ALA A 208 -0.24 -13.74 -3.44
N SER A 209 -0.54 -14.04 -4.69
CA SER A 209 0.24 -14.95 -5.52
C SER A 209 1.68 -14.51 -5.76
N TYR A 210 1.92 -13.19 -5.86
CA TYR A 210 3.25 -12.60 -6.03
C TYR A 210 4.06 -12.75 -4.74
N LEU A 211 3.45 -12.46 -3.59
CA LEU A 211 4.07 -12.61 -2.27
C LEU A 211 4.46 -14.07 -2.01
N ASP A 212 3.60 -15.02 -2.35
CA ASP A 212 3.91 -16.45 -2.22
C ASP A 212 5.12 -16.87 -3.06
N ALA A 213 5.19 -16.38 -4.30
CA ALA A 213 6.33 -16.64 -5.16
C ALA A 213 7.60 -15.97 -4.62
N TYR A 214 7.50 -14.74 -4.11
CA TYR A 214 8.59 -14.00 -3.51
C TYR A 214 9.16 -14.74 -2.28
N ASP A 215 8.30 -15.23 -1.39
CA ASP A 215 8.71 -16.00 -0.21
C ASP A 215 9.38 -17.33 -0.55
N SER A 216 9.09 -17.87 -1.72
CA SER A 216 9.71 -19.09 -2.20
C SER A 216 11.12 -18.89 -2.77
N LEU A 217 11.60 -17.65 -2.92
CA LEU A 217 12.95 -17.36 -3.39
C LEU A 217 13.99 -17.76 -2.34
N LYS A 218 15.07 -18.42 -2.76
CA LYS A 218 16.18 -18.80 -1.87
C LYS A 218 17.02 -17.58 -1.43
N THR A 219 17.08 -16.56 -2.27
CA THR A 219 17.82 -15.32 -2.03
C THR A 219 16.90 -14.13 -2.30
N LYS A 220 16.91 -13.16 -1.40
CA LYS A 220 16.19 -11.90 -1.63
C LYS A 220 16.81 -11.13 -2.80
N PRO A 221 16.00 -10.42 -3.61
CA PRO A 221 16.53 -9.53 -4.64
C PRO A 221 17.52 -8.53 -4.03
N SER A 222 18.56 -8.19 -4.80
CA SER A 222 19.49 -7.12 -4.39
C SER A 222 18.74 -5.77 -4.27
N ALA A 223 19.28 -4.83 -3.49
CA ALA A 223 18.72 -3.50 -3.34
C ALA A 223 18.46 -2.81 -4.69
N LYS A 224 19.34 -3.00 -5.68
CA LYS A 224 19.15 -2.46 -7.03
C LYS A 224 17.90 -2.98 -7.73
N ASN A 225 17.58 -4.28 -7.55
CA ASN A 225 16.37 -4.89 -8.13
C ASN A 225 15.11 -4.54 -7.33
N SER A 226 15.26 -4.19 -6.06
CA SER A 226 14.15 -3.76 -5.20
C SER A 226 13.70 -2.32 -5.47
N LEU A 227 14.59 -1.46 -6.01
CA LEU A 227 14.25 -0.08 -6.40
C LEU A 227 13.34 0.04 -7.63
N THR A 228 12.96 -1.07 -8.23
CA THR A 228 12.10 -1.05 -9.43
C THR A 228 10.63 -1.18 -9.04
N TRP A 229 9.81 -0.23 -9.48
CA TRP A 229 8.36 -0.32 -9.39
C TRP A 229 7.85 -1.46 -10.25
N ILE A 230 7.21 -2.43 -9.62
CA ILE A 230 6.61 -3.60 -10.28
C ILE A 230 5.26 -3.19 -10.81
N LYS A 231 5.05 -3.32 -12.11
CA LYS A 231 3.72 -3.08 -12.69
C LYS A 231 2.75 -4.15 -12.17
N ALA A 232 1.59 -3.73 -11.66
CA ALA A 232 0.54 -4.68 -11.25
C ALA A 232 0.17 -5.61 -12.41
N GLY A 233 0.05 -6.91 -12.13
CA GLY A 233 -0.12 -7.94 -13.14
C GLY A 233 1.20 -8.46 -13.76
N ALA A 234 2.35 -7.94 -13.35
CA ALA A 234 3.64 -8.45 -13.83
C ALA A 234 3.85 -9.94 -13.50
N LYS A 235 4.70 -10.59 -14.26
CA LYS A 235 5.06 -12.00 -14.01
C LYS A 235 5.68 -12.16 -12.63
N LYS A 236 5.31 -13.25 -11.96
CA LYS A 236 5.84 -13.59 -10.64
C LYS A 236 7.36 -13.77 -10.69
N PRO A 237 8.08 -13.46 -9.60
CA PRO A 237 9.51 -13.72 -9.52
C PRO A 237 9.76 -15.23 -9.68
N ARG A 238 10.77 -15.57 -10.48
CA ARG A 238 11.13 -16.98 -10.75
C ARG A 238 12.36 -17.36 -9.94
N LYS A 239 12.40 -18.61 -9.47
CA LYS A 239 13.64 -19.21 -8.98
C LYS A 239 14.60 -19.33 -10.17
N PHE A 240 15.70 -18.62 -10.15
CA PHE A 240 16.78 -18.93 -11.07
C PHE A 240 17.47 -20.21 -10.55
N PHE A 241 17.33 -21.29 -11.28
CA PHE A 241 18.20 -22.42 -11.10
C PHE A 241 19.59 -21.99 -11.65
N VAL A 242 20.53 -21.74 -10.78
CA VAL A 242 21.94 -21.71 -11.17
C VAL A 242 22.29 -23.17 -11.44
N ILE A 243 22.45 -23.49 -12.73
CA ILE A 243 22.98 -24.77 -13.20
C ILE A 243 24.48 -24.81 -12.90
#